data_3fbf227dabc9048881f3423f6ec1dbd1
#
_entry.id   3fbf227dabc9048881f3423f6ec1dbd1
#
_cell.length_a   1.000
_cell.length_b   1.000
_cell.length_c   1.000
_cell.angle_alpha   90.00
_cell.angle_beta   90.00
_cell.angle_gamma   90.00
#
_symmetry.space_group_name_H-M   'P 1'
#
loop_
_entity.id
_entity.type
_entity.pdbx_description
1 polymer ?
#
loop_
_entity_poly.entity_id
_entity_poly.type
_entity_poly.pdbx_seq_one_letter_code
_entity_poly.pdbx_strand_id
1 'polypeptide(L)'
;MKPDIDYTLYLCTDRNIMTTETIEESVELAIKGGVSVVQLREKECSSREFYEMAKAVKTITDAYEVPLLINDRIDIALAVGADGVHLGQSDLPLDAARNLLGADKIVGATANTVELAQKAWRE
;
A
#
# COMPACT_ATOMS: atom_id res chain seq x y z
N MET A 1 17.31 -4.63 5.68
CA MET A 1 17.64 -3.95 4.42
C MET A 1 16.36 -3.71 3.63
N LYS A 2 16.18 -2.50 3.12
CA LYS A 2 14.97 -2.18 2.36
C LYS A 2 14.96 -2.96 1.04
N PRO A 3 13.79 -3.48 0.61
CA PRO A 3 13.72 -4.17 -0.67
C PRO A 3 13.98 -3.22 -1.84
N ASP A 4 14.51 -3.76 -2.92
CA ASP A 4 14.69 -3.03 -4.18
C ASP A 4 13.36 -3.11 -4.94
N ILE A 5 12.69 -1.97 -5.09
CA ILE A 5 11.33 -1.89 -5.62
C ILE A 5 11.34 -1.21 -6.98
N ASP A 6 10.65 -1.83 -7.94
CA ASP A 6 10.38 -1.23 -9.24
C ASP A 6 9.10 -0.39 -9.15
N TYR A 7 9.26 0.94 -9.15
CA TYR A 7 8.12 1.87 -9.07
C TYR A 7 7.63 2.34 -10.44
N THR A 8 8.00 1.65 -11.52
CA THR A 8 7.71 2.12 -12.88
C THR A 8 6.21 2.34 -13.11
N LEU A 9 5.36 1.43 -12.63
CA LEU A 9 3.91 1.57 -12.78
C LEU A 9 3.24 1.19 -11.46
N TYR A 10 2.71 2.20 -10.80
CA TYR A 10 2.18 2.11 -9.44
C TYR A 10 0.66 2.26 -9.46
N LEU A 11 -0.06 1.21 -9.08
CA LEU A 11 -1.51 1.24 -8.97
C LEU A 11 -1.93 1.64 -7.56
N CYS A 12 -2.77 2.68 -7.45
CA CYS A 12 -3.50 2.98 -6.23
C CYS A 12 -4.96 2.65 -6.50
N THR A 13 -5.53 1.67 -5.80
CA THR A 13 -6.91 1.26 -6.08
C THR A 13 -7.91 2.34 -5.69
N ASP A 14 -9.00 2.44 -6.44
CA ASP A 14 -10.10 3.35 -6.14
C ASP A 14 -11.39 2.66 -6.55
N ARG A 15 -12.17 2.28 -5.55
CA ARG A 15 -13.44 1.57 -5.75
C ARG A 15 -14.43 2.39 -6.58
N ASN A 16 -14.37 3.71 -6.50
CA ASN A 16 -15.32 4.59 -7.18
C ASN A 16 -15.09 4.70 -8.68
N ILE A 17 -13.86 4.39 -9.14
CA ILE A 17 -13.53 4.49 -10.57
C ILE A 17 -13.13 3.16 -11.21
N MET A 18 -13.09 2.08 -10.44
CA MET A 18 -12.79 0.76 -11.02
C MET A 18 -13.94 0.29 -11.90
N THR A 19 -13.62 -0.48 -12.94
CA THR A 19 -14.61 -0.99 -13.91
C THR A 19 -14.91 -2.47 -13.74
N THR A 20 -14.23 -3.16 -12.85
CA THR A 20 -14.46 -4.57 -12.53
C THR A 20 -15.44 -4.70 -11.37
N GLU A 21 -15.97 -5.90 -11.16
CA GLU A 21 -16.91 -6.15 -10.05
C GLU A 21 -16.21 -6.20 -8.70
N THR A 22 -14.95 -6.68 -8.67
CA THR A 22 -14.20 -6.82 -7.42
C THR A 22 -12.84 -6.13 -7.51
N ILE A 23 -12.31 -5.76 -6.35
CA ILE A 23 -10.95 -5.19 -6.26
C ILE A 23 -9.92 -6.25 -6.67
N GLU A 24 -10.11 -7.51 -6.28
CA GLU A 24 -9.19 -8.60 -6.62
C GLU A 24 -9.04 -8.73 -8.13
N GLU A 25 -10.15 -8.69 -8.85
CA GLU A 25 -10.14 -8.76 -10.32
C GLU A 25 -9.41 -7.57 -10.92
N SER A 26 -9.69 -6.37 -10.42
CA SER A 26 -9.04 -5.15 -10.88
C SER A 26 -7.53 -5.20 -10.70
N VAL A 27 -7.07 -5.65 -9.54
CA VAL A 27 -5.65 -5.77 -9.23
C VAL A 27 -4.97 -6.79 -10.14
N GLU A 28 -5.58 -7.96 -10.33
CA GLU A 28 -4.99 -9.00 -11.17
C GLU A 28 -4.86 -8.55 -12.63
N LEU A 29 -5.90 -7.93 -13.17
CA LEU A 29 -5.87 -7.42 -14.54
C LEU A 29 -4.81 -6.31 -14.70
N ALA A 30 -4.69 -5.43 -13.71
CA ALA A 30 -3.68 -4.38 -13.73
C ALA A 30 -2.26 -4.96 -13.71
N ILE A 31 -2.02 -5.97 -12.90
CA ILE A 31 -0.71 -6.65 -12.84
C ILE A 31 -0.40 -7.29 -14.20
N LYS A 32 -1.37 -7.96 -14.81
CA LYS A 32 -1.18 -8.54 -16.15
C LYS A 32 -0.87 -7.48 -17.19
N GLY A 33 -1.34 -6.25 -16.98
CA GLY A 33 -1.06 -5.11 -17.85
C GLY A 33 0.28 -4.42 -17.58
N GLY A 34 1.03 -4.84 -16.56
CA GLY A 34 2.37 -4.31 -16.30
C GLY A 34 2.56 -3.54 -15.00
N VAL A 35 1.55 -3.49 -14.12
CA VAL A 35 1.68 -2.83 -12.82
C VAL A 35 2.76 -3.52 -12.00
N SER A 36 3.66 -2.73 -11.42
CA SER A 36 4.81 -3.23 -10.67
C SER A 36 4.72 -3.00 -9.16
N VAL A 37 3.81 -2.13 -8.70
CA VAL A 37 3.51 -1.92 -7.27
C VAL A 37 2.01 -1.69 -7.13
N VAL A 38 1.40 -2.27 -6.09
CA VAL A 38 -0.03 -2.08 -5.79
C VAL A 38 -0.17 -1.44 -4.41
N GLN A 39 -0.95 -0.37 -4.33
CA GLN A 39 -1.42 0.20 -3.07
C GLN A 39 -2.92 -0.07 -2.95
N LEU A 40 -3.33 -0.78 -1.92
CA LEU A 40 -4.74 -1.02 -1.63
C LEU A 40 -5.28 0.13 -0.77
N ARG A 41 -6.24 0.87 -1.33
CA ARG A 41 -6.85 2.02 -0.67
C ARG A 41 -8.35 1.79 -0.53
N GLU A 42 -8.82 1.65 0.71
CA GLU A 42 -10.24 1.50 1.04
C GLU A 42 -10.57 2.44 2.19
N LYS A 43 -11.48 3.39 1.96
CA LYS A 43 -11.79 4.44 2.93
C LYS A 43 -13.12 4.22 3.65
N GLU A 44 -14.03 3.46 3.06
CA GLU A 44 -15.42 3.38 3.53
C GLU A 44 -15.85 1.94 3.89
N CYS A 45 -14.96 1.18 4.50
CA CYS A 45 -15.28 -0.18 4.92
C CYS A 45 -14.86 -0.40 6.38
N SER A 46 -15.40 -1.46 6.99
CA SER A 46 -14.99 -1.84 8.34
C SER A 46 -13.56 -2.38 8.34
N SER A 47 -12.94 -2.42 9.52
CA SER A 47 -11.61 -3.03 9.65
C SER A 47 -11.61 -4.50 9.23
N ARG A 48 -12.66 -5.23 9.54
CA ARG A 48 -12.78 -6.64 9.13
C ARG A 48 -12.86 -6.77 7.61
N GLU A 49 -13.67 -5.95 6.97
CA GLU A 49 -13.80 -5.97 5.50
C GLU A 49 -12.47 -5.61 4.83
N PHE A 50 -11.78 -4.59 5.35
CA PHE A 50 -10.46 -4.21 4.83
C PHE A 50 -9.46 -5.35 5.00
N TYR A 51 -9.44 -5.97 6.17
CA TYR A 51 -8.55 -7.11 6.44
C TYR A 51 -8.79 -8.26 5.45
N GLU A 52 -10.05 -8.67 5.26
CA GLU A 52 -10.37 -9.76 4.35
C GLU A 52 -9.99 -9.41 2.90
N MET A 53 -10.26 -8.19 2.47
CA MET A 53 -9.90 -7.73 1.14
C MET A 53 -8.39 -7.67 0.95
N ALA A 54 -7.66 -7.13 1.93
CA ALA A 54 -6.21 -7.05 1.90
C ALA A 54 -5.58 -8.43 1.83
N LYS A 55 -6.14 -9.38 2.57
CA LYS A 55 -5.68 -10.78 2.55
C LYS A 55 -5.86 -11.41 1.17
N ALA A 56 -7.01 -11.19 0.55
CA ALA A 56 -7.28 -11.72 -0.80
C ALA A 56 -6.36 -11.07 -1.84
N VAL A 57 -6.17 -9.76 -1.78
CA VAL A 57 -5.26 -9.03 -2.68
C VAL A 57 -3.82 -9.48 -2.47
N LYS A 58 -3.40 -9.71 -1.23
CA LYS A 58 -2.05 -10.18 -0.91
C LYS A 58 -1.75 -11.52 -1.58
N THR A 59 -2.72 -12.42 -1.62
CA THR A 59 -2.58 -13.70 -2.31
C THR A 59 -2.26 -13.50 -3.80
N ILE A 60 -2.93 -12.53 -4.43
CA ILE A 60 -2.72 -12.22 -5.85
C ILE A 60 -1.35 -11.57 -6.06
N THR A 61 -1.02 -10.55 -5.29
CA THR A 61 0.26 -9.83 -5.45
C THR A 61 1.45 -10.75 -5.19
N ASP A 62 1.34 -11.66 -4.21
CA ASP A 62 2.39 -12.64 -3.94
C ASP A 62 2.58 -13.59 -5.13
N ALA A 63 1.50 -14.06 -5.73
CA ALA A 63 1.57 -14.98 -6.87
C ALA A 63 2.31 -14.36 -8.07
N TYR A 64 2.22 -13.05 -8.25
CA TYR A 64 2.89 -12.32 -9.32
C TYR A 64 4.18 -11.64 -8.87
N GLU A 65 4.58 -11.84 -7.62
CA GLU A 65 5.78 -11.20 -7.02
C GLU A 65 5.75 -9.67 -7.12
N VAL A 66 4.57 -9.09 -6.89
CA VAL A 66 4.36 -7.63 -6.89
C VAL A 66 4.20 -7.16 -5.44
N PRO A 67 4.93 -6.10 -5.02
CA PRO A 67 4.77 -5.58 -3.66
C PRO A 67 3.39 -5.00 -3.43
N LEU A 68 2.85 -5.21 -2.23
CA LEU A 68 1.58 -4.67 -1.79
C LEU A 68 1.79 -3.69 -0.65
N LEU A 69 1.29 -2.46 -0.82
CA LEU A 69 1.24 -1.44 0.22
C LEU A 69 -0.21 -1.25 0.65
N ILE A 70 -0.41 -1.01 1.94
CA ILE A 70 -1.72 -0.72 2.50
C ILE A 70 -1.80 0.78 2.78
N ASN A 71 -2.87 1.42 2.33
CA ASN A 71 -3.09 2.84 2.56
C ASN A 71 -3.54 3.07 4.01
N ASP A 72 -2.84 3.93 4.74
CA ASP A 72 -3.17 4.45 6.09
C ASP A 72 -3.13 3.44 7.24
N ARG A 73 -3.45 2.19 7.02
CA ARG A 73 -3.72 1.22 8.09
C ARG A 73 -2.53 0.31 8.34
N ILE A 74 -1.67 0.69 9.29
CA ILE A 74 -0.48 -0.08 9.67
C ILE A 74 -0.88 -1.43 10.28
N ASP A 75 -1.95 -1.46 11.07
CA ASP A 75 -2.47 -2.68 11.69
C ASP A 75 -2.86 -3.73 10.63
N ILE A 76 -3.54 -3.30 9.58
CA ILE A 76 -3.92 -4.19 8.48
C ILE A 76 -2.68 -4.69 7.73
N ALA A 77 -1.73 -3.79 7.46
CA ALA A 77 -0.48 -4.17 6.79
C ALA A 77 0.26 -5.25 7.57
N LEU A 78 0.37 -5.09 8.88
CA LEU A 78 1.01 -6.08 9.73
C LEU A 78 0.24 -7.39 9.77
N ALA A 79 -1.09 -7.31 9.88
CA ALA A 79 -1.94 -8.49 9.99
C ALA A 79 -1.89 -9.38 8.74
N VAL A 80 -1.78 -8.79 7.55
CA VAL A 80 -1.74 -9.56 6.29
C VAL A 80 -0.33 -9.79 5.77
N GLY A 81 0.69 -9.25 6.42
CA GLY A 81 2.06 -9.39 5.98
C GLY A 81 2.37 -8.62 4.70
N ALA A 82 1.74 -7.45 4.51
CA ALA A 82 2.00 -6.61 3.36
C ALA A 82 3.45 -6.10 3.35
N ASP A 83 3.88 -5.62 2.20
CA ASP A 83 5.27 -5.14 2.01
C ASP A 83 5.50 -3.76 2.61
N GLY A 84 4.43 -3.05 2.94
CA GLY A 84 4.53 -1.76 3.59
C GLY A 84 3.22 -1.00 3.62
N VAL A 85 3.33 0.30 3.87
CA VAL A 85 2.19 1.21 3.99
C VAL A 85 2.45 2.49 3.21
N HIS A 86 1.37 3.21 2.91
CA HIS A 86 1.43 4.59 2.43
C HIS A 86 0.64 5.46 3.39
N LEU A 87 1.25 6.53 3.90
CA LEU A 87 0.67 7.38 4.93
C LEU A 87 0.49 8.82 4.44
N GLY A 88 -0.66 9.41 4.79
CA GLY A 88 -0.92 10.82 4.58
C GLY A 88 -0.43 11.67 5.76
N GLN A 89 -0.57 12.99 5.64
CA GLN A 89 -0.09 13.92 6.66
C GLN A 89 -0.85 13.83 8.00
N SER A 90 -2.08 13.32 7.96
CA SER A 90 -2.91 13.17 9.17
C SER A 90 -2.84 11.77 9.79
N ASP A 91 -2.08 10.86 9.20
CA ASP A 91 -1.88 9.52 9.72
C ASP A 91 -0.76 9.49 10.75
N LEU A 92 -0.39 8.30 11.23
CA LEU A 92 0.73 8.16 12.16
C LEU A 92 2.00 8.77 11.55
N PRO A 93 2.81 9.45 12.35
CA PRO A 93 4.10 9.98 11.87
C PRO A 93 4.98 8.88 11.29
N LEU A 94 5.80 9.24 10.30
CA LEU A 94 6.63 8.26 9.58
C LEU A 94 7.60 7.53 10.50
N ASP A 95 8.18 8.20 11.48
CA ASP A 95 9.08 7.57 12.44
C ASP A 95 8.36 6.52 13.30
N ALA A 96 7.13 6.83 13.75
CA ALA A 96 6.31 5.88 14.50
C ALA A 96 5.97 4.66 13.64
N ALA A 97 5.60 4.89 12.38
CA ALA A 97 5.30 3.82 11.43
C ALA A 97 6.54 2.94 11.19
N ARG A 98 7.68 3.55 11.03
CA ARG A 98 8.94 2.82 10.83
C ARG A 98 9.27 1.95 12.04
N ASN A 99 9.04 2.45 13.24
CA ASN A 99 9.27 1.68 14.47
C ASN A 99 8.35 0.46 14.56
N LEU A 100 7.10 0.60 14.13
CA LEU A 100 6.14 -0.50 14.14
C LEU A 100 6.43 -1.54 13.05
N LEU A 101 6.79 -1.08 11.86
CA LEU A 101 6.97 -1.95 10.69
C LEU A 101 8.36 -2.58 10.61
N GLY A 102 9.35 -1.90 11.16
CA GLY A 102 10.75 -2.35 11.05
C GLY A 102 11.44 -1.78 9.83
N ALA A 103 12.73 -2.08 9.69
CA ALA A 103 13.59 -1.49 8.67
C ALA A 103 13.35 -2.04 7.26
N ASP A 104 12.77 -3.22 7.15
CA ASP A 104 12.64 -3.92 5.86
C ASP A 104 11.34 -3.62 5.13
N LYS A 105 10.40 -2.96 5.78
CA LYS A 105 9.12 -2.61 5.16
C LYS A 105 9.19 -1.25 4.47
N ILE A 106 8.34 -1.09 3.45
CA ILE A 106 8.24 0.16 2.69
C ILE A 106 7.32 1.12 3.46
N VAL A 107 7.75 2.37 3.58
CA VAL A 107 6.90 3.43 4.13
C VAL A 107 6.84 4.56 3.10
N GLY A 108 5.69 4.67 2.44
CA GLY A 108 5.41 5.77 1.51
C GLY A 108 4.73 6.91 2.23
N ALA A 109 4.89 8.12 1.71
CA ALA A 109 4.33 9.32 2.33
C ALA A 109 3.79 10.28 1.29
N THR A 110 2.67 10.93 1.62
CA THR A 110 2.15 12.05 0.84
C THR A 110 2.88 13.32 1.28
N ALA A 111 3.45 14.04 0.32
CA ALA A 111 4.11 15.30 0.56
C ALA A 111 3.78 16.25 -0.59
N ASN A 112 3.04 17.31 -0.28
CA ASN A 112 2.59 18.27 -1.29
C ASN A 112 3.34 19.60 -1.22
N THR A 113 4.42 19.66 -0.45
CA THR A 113 5.36 20.79 -0.41
C THR A 113 6.79 20.26 -0.39
N VAL A 114 7.74 21.13 -0.75
CA VAL A 114 9.16 20.77 -0.70
C VAL A 114 9.59 20.47 0.73
N GLU A 115 9.12 21.26 1.68
CA GLU A 115 9.45 21.09 3.11
C GLU A 115 8.98 19.74 3.63
N LEU A 116 7.75 19.35 3.28
CA LEU A 116 7.20 18.04 3.70
C LEU A 116 7.96 16.89 3.07
N ALA A 117 8.35 17.03 1.81
CA ALA A 117 9.15 16.00 1.12
C ALA A 117 10.52 15.83 1.76
N GLN A 118 11.18 16.94 2.11
CA GLN A 118 12.47 16.92 2.78
C GLN A 118 12.37 16.30 4.18
N LYS A 119 11.30 16.63 4.91
CA LYS A 119 11.04 16.04 6.22
C LYS A 119 10.84 14.52 6.11
N ALA A 120 10.03 14.09 5.16
CA ALA A 120 9.77 12.66 4.95
C ALA A 120 11.05 11.90 4.61
N TRP A 121 11.92 12.49 3.82
CA TRP A 121 13.21 11.89 3.47
C TRP A 121 14.09 11.66 4.70
N ARG A 122 14.05 12.61 5.67
CA ARG A 122 14.85 12.52 6.89
C ARG A 122 14.27 11.52 7.91
N GLU A 123 12.98 11.24 7.86
CA GLU A 123 12.31 10.29 8.74
C GLU A 123 12.28 8.90 8.13
#